data_f27b4c318bb2591fc011d21b5971c6b5
#
_entry.id   f27b4c318bb2591fc011d21b5971c6b5
#
_cell.length_a   1.000
_cell.length_b   1.000
_cell.length_c   1.000
_cell.angle_alpha   90.00
_cell.angle_beta   90.00
_cell.angle_gamma   90.00
#
_symmetry.space_group_name_H-M   'P 1'
#
loop_
_entity.id
_entity.type
_entity.pdbx_description
1 polymer ?
#
loop_
_entity_poly.entity_id
_entity_poly.type
_entity_poly.pdbx_seq_one_letter_code
_entity_poly.pdbx_strand_id
1 'polypeptide(L)'
;MVSIADYREKLLDILLLMSSWEYRDLAQVATHPMPLRVAQHVKSTEQVPRFDNSQMDGFVVHPNDPEVVAGKSVPLLPMAAAGHNPEPLKPGFAMPIMTGAKIPEWDGPAVGERAEDSADLCVIPVEETVAGFDDLSHVTFTPRATFEPGRFVRYRGSDIDYEEELCAVGDHLTPALLGSLASVGLTQIAVFKPLRVLVVSTGDEVCQPGLRPGAAQIYDSNTSAAVAALSAAGAHVVGTLHAPDQPDLLLDAVRSWQADDGRRADVVVSMGGLSLIHIS
;
A
#
# COMPACT_ATOMS: atom_id res chain seq x y z
N MET A 1 -37.36 -13.32 -18.51
CA MET A 1 -35.90 -13.54 -18.74
C MET A 1 -35.16 -12.57 -17.84
N VAL A 2 -34.29 -13.05 -16.99
CA VAL A 2 -33.47 -12.18 -16.10
C VAL A 2 -32.38 -11.52 -16.95
N SER A 3 -32.16 -10.21 -16.79
CA SER A 3 -31.07 -9.55 -17.52
C SER A 3 -29.71 -9.99 -16.98
N ILE A 4 -28.65 -9.83 -17.78
CA ILE A 4 -27.27 -10.12 -17.33
C ILE A 4 -26.90 -9.24 -16.12
N ALA A 5 -27.39 -7.99 -16.08
CA ALA A 5 -27.14 -7.08 -14.98
C ALA A 5 -27.79 -7.58 -13.67
N ASP A 6 -29.07 -7.94 -13.72
CA ASP A 6 -29.82 -8.46 -12.56
C ASP A 6 -29.23 -9.78 -12.07
N TYR A 7 -28.76 -10.63 -12.99
CA TYR A 7 -28.10 -11.88 -12.63
C TYR A 7 -26.76 -11.65 -11.94
N ARG A 8 -25.99 -10.71 -12.46
CA ARG A 8 -24.71 -10.30 -11.84
C ARG A 8 -24.92 -9.75 -10.43
N GLU A 9 -25.91 -8.90 -10.23
CA GLU A 9 -26.24 -8.33 -8.92
C GLU A 9 -26.59 -9.43 -7.91
N LYS A 10 -27.46 -10.38 -8.28
CA LYS A 10 -27.78 -11.54 -7.44
C LYS A 10 -26.58 -12.40 -7.09
N LEU A 11 -25.65 -12.62 -8.03
CA LEU A 11 -24.42 -13.36 -7.76
C LEU A 11 -23.52 -12.59 -6.77
N LEU A 12 -23.40 -11.28 -6.92
CA LEU A 12 -22.64 -10.45 -6.00
C LEU A 12 -23.20 -10.50 -4.59
N ASP A 13 -24.53 -10.43 -4.42
CA ASP A 13 -25.18 -10.53 -3.11
C ASP A 13 -24.88 -11.87 -2.43
N ILE A 14 -24.94 -12.99 -3.17
CA ILE A 14 -24.61 -14.31 -2.65
C ILE A 14 -23.13 -14.40 -2.26
N LEU A 15 -22.23 -13.92 -3.11
CA LEU A 15 -20.78 -13.96 -2.87
C LEU A 15 -20.39 -13.09 -1.67
N LEU A 16 -21.05 -11.94 -1.49
CA LEU A 16 -20.83 -11.08 -0.32
C LEU A 16 -21.24 -11.78 0.99
N LEU A 17 -22.33 -12.53 1.00
CA LEU A 17 -22.75 -13.34 2.16
C LEU A 17 -21.76 -14.45 2.51
N MET A 18 -21.00 -14.95 1.52
CA MET A 18 -19.99 -16.00 1.69
C MET A 18 -18.62 -15.43 2.02
N SER A 19 -18.41 -14.11 1.87
CA SER A 19 -17.11 -13.48 2.11
C SER A 19 -16.76 -13.55 3.60
N SER A 20 -15.57 -14.00 3.88
CA SER A 20 -14.97 -13.96 5.21
C SER A 20 -13.63 -13.25 5.14
N TRP A 21 -13.19 -12.71 6.26
CA TRP A 21 -11.94 -11.96 6.33
C TRP A 21 -11.10 -12.42 7.53
N GLU A 22 -9.85 -12.03 7.53
CA GLU A 22 -8.91 -12.29 8.62
C GLU A 22 -7.88 -11.18 8.69
N TYR A 23 -7.24 -10.99 9.84
CA TYR A 23 -6.05 -10.16 9.93
C TYR A 23 -4.84 -10.94 9.43
N ARG A 24 -4.00 -10.29 8.63
CA ARG A 24 -2.69 -10.81 8.20
C ARG A 24 -1.60 -9.79 8.43
N ASP A 25 -0.42 -10.29 8.77
CA ASP A 25 0.78 -9.45 8.86
C ASP A 25 1.12 -8.89 7.47
N LEU A 26 1.54 -7.62 7.39
CA LEU A 26 1.93 -7.00 6.12
C LEU A 26 3.04 -7.77 5.40
N ALA A 27 3.98 -8.38 6.15
CA ALA A 27 5.02 -9.22 5.57
C ALA A 27 4.47 -10.49 4.89
N GLN A 28 3.42 -11.09 5.45
CA GLN A 28 2.73 -12.24 4.84
C GLN A 28 1.93 -11.82 3.60
N VAL A 29 1.29 -10.64 3.66
CA VAL A 29 0.58 -10.08 2.50
C VAL A 29 1.55 -9.78 1.36
N ALA A 30 2.71 -9.18 1.65
CA ALA A 30 3.72 -8.83 0.66
C ALA A 30 4.27 -10.02 -0.12
N THR A 31 4.26 -11.22 0.48
CA THR A 31 4.75 -12.47 -0.14
C THR A 31 3.62 -13.41 -0.59
N HIS A 32 2.36 -12.97 -0.47
CA HIS A 32 1.21 -13.81 -0.84
C HIS A 32 1.15 -14.01 -2.37
N PRO A 33 0.99 -15.26 -2.86
CA PRO A 33 1.04 -15.57 -4.28
C PRO A 33 -0.15 -15.02 -5.09
N MET A 34 -1.24 -14.67 -4.40
CA MET A 34 -2.46 -14.14 -5.01
C MET A 34 -2.71 -12.69 -4.56
N PRO A 35 -3.29 -11.84 -5.42
CA PRO A 35 -3.67 -10.48 -5.02
C PRO A 35 -4.75 -10.55 -3.93
N LEU A 36 -4.48 -9.93 -2.78
CA LEU A 36 -5.44 -9.81 -1.70
C LEU A 36 -6.15 -8.47 -1.76
N ARG A 37 -7.35 -8.44 -1.17
CA ARG A 37 -8.17 -7.23 -1.08
C ARG A 37 -8.42 -6.85 0.37
N VAL A 38 -8.46 -5.56 0.61
CA VAL A 38 -8.76 -4.94 1.90
C VAL A 38 -10.19 -5.29 2.33
N ALA A 39 -10.38 -5.72 3.57
CA ALA A 39 -11.68 -6.09 4.11
C ALA A 39 -12.30 -5.04 5.06
N GLN A 40 -11.54 -4.02 5.47
CA GLN A 40 -12.01 -2.94 6.34
C GLN A 40 -11.36 -1.62 5.93
N HIS A 41 -12.09 -0.51 6.10
CA HIS A 41 -11.50 0.82 5.94
C HIS A 41 -10.33 1.00 6.91
N VAL A 42 -9.24 1.57 6.42
CA VAL A 42 -8.06 1.87 7.22
C VAL A 42 -7.77 3.36 7.15
N LYS A 43 -7.71 3.98 8.31
CA LYS A 43 -7.30 5.37 8.47
C LYS A 43 -5.94 5.45 9.16
N SER A 44 -5.19 6.48 8.85
CA SER A 44 -3.91 6.71 9.50
C SER A 44 -4.10 7.08 10.98
N THR A 45 -3.29 6.48 11.83
CA THR A 45 -3.17 6.85 13.26
C THR A 45 -1.92 7.68 13.54
N GLU A 46 -1.13 7.96 12.51
CA GLU A 46 0.12 8.71 12.57
C GLU A 46 0.20 9.69 11.41
N GLN A 47 0.96 10.75 11.57
CA GLN A 47 1.32 11.66 10.49
C GLN A 47 2.62 11.22 9.82
N VAL A 48 2.71 11.41 8.49
CA VAL A 48 3.95 11.14 7.73
C VAL A 48 4.33 12.40 6.95
N PRO A 49 5.53 12.92 7.16
CA PRO A 49 6.48 12.57 8.21
C PRO A 49 5.96 12.87 9.61
N ARG A 50 6.52 12.24 10.63
CA ARG A 50 6.09 12.38 12.05
C ARG A 50 6.54 13.68 12.70
N PHE A 51 7.46 14.39 12.08
CA PHE A 51 8.04 15.67 12.51
C PHE A 51 8.54 16.45 11.29
N ASP A 52 8.66 17.76 11.44
CA ASP A 52 9.28 18.61 10.44
C ASP A 52 10.73 18.21 10.26
N ASN A 53 11.15 17.99 9.01
CA ASN A 53 12.50 17.52 8.70
C ASN A 53 13.10 18.28 7.51
N SER A 54 14.44 18.23 7.42
CA SER A 54 15.16 18.87 6.33
C SER A 54 15.03 18.09 5.02
N GLN A 55 14.80 18.80 3.93
CA GLN A 55 14.84 18.27 2.56
C GLN A 55 16.26 18.28 1.97
N MET A 56 17.21 19.01 2.60
CA MET A 56 18.55 19.23 2.08
C MET A 56 19.59 19.04 3.18
N ASP A 57 20.80 18.73 2.78
CA ASP A 57 21.98 18.87 3.63
C ASP A 57 22.36 20.35 3.66
N GLY A 58 22.53 20.91 4.85
CA GLY A 58 22.78 22.35 4.98
C GLY A 58 22.78 22.85 6.41
N PHE A 59 22.22 24.04 6.60
CA PHE A 59 22.21 24.74 7.87
C PHE A 59 20.82 25.28 8.16
N VAL A 60 20.27 24.93 9.33
CA VAL A 60 19.02 25.51 9.83
C VAL A 60 19.34 26.88 10.43
N VAL A 61 18.50 27.84 10.07
CA VAL A 61 18.59 29.21 10.60
C VAL A 61 17.17 29.79 10.77
N HIS A 62 17.08 30.84 11.60
CA HIS A 62 15.86 31.67 11.60
C HIS A 62 15.96 32.75 10.51
N PRO A 63 15.02 32.79 9.53
CA PRO A 63 15.12 33.65 8.35
C PRO A 63 15.10 35.18 8.67
N ASN A 64 14.59 35.54 9.83
CA ASN A 64 14.52 36.95 10.28
C ASN A 64 15.55 37.27 11.38
N ASP A 65 16.54 36.40 11.63
CA ASP A 65 17.61 36.69 12.57
C ASP A 65 18.59 37.72 11.97
N PRO A 66 18.70 38.95 12.57
CA PRO A 66 19.53 40.00 12.00
C PRO A 66 21.02 39.61 11.91
N GLU A 67 21.52 38.80 12.83
CA GLU A 67 22.93 38.40 12.85
C GLU A 67 23.23 37.41 11.72
N VAL A 68 22.27 36.55 11.42
CA VAL A 68 22.34 35.55 10.35
C VAL A 68 22.19 36.21 8.97
N VAL A 69 21.15 37.05 8.80
CA VAL A 69 20.84 37.70 7.50
C VAL A 69 21.87 38.74 7.11
N ALA A 70 22.61 39.31 8.05
CA ALA A 70 23.64 40.32 7.78
C ALA A 70 24.86 39.79 6.99
N GLY A 71 24.90 38.48 6.66
CA GLY A 71 25.98 37.85 5.88
C GLY A 71 27.30 37.73 6.62
N LYS A 72 27.27 37.81 7.92
CA LYS A 72 28.45 37.63 8.79
C LYS A 72 28.75 36.12 9.00
N SER A 73 29.95 35.84 9.50
CA SER A 73 30.30 34.49 9.98
C SER A 73 29.47 34.17 11.22
N VAL A 74 28.58 33.17 11.11
CA VAL A 74 27.61 32.77 12.14
C VAL A 74 28.15 31.55 12.88
N PRO A 75 28.20 31.58 14.23
CA PRO A 75 28.64 30.41 15.01
C PRO A 75 27.66 29.25 14.86
N LEU A 76 28.18 28.02 14.97
CA LEU A 76 27.42 26.80 14.81
C LEU A 76 27.09 26.15 16.15
N LEU A 77 25.87 25.64 16.25
CA LEU A 77 25.47 24.66 17.28
C LEU A 77 25.85 23.23 16.83
N PRO A 78 25.78 22.25 17.74
CA PRO A 78 25.96 20.84 17.38
C PRO A 78 25.04 20.41 16.23
N MET A 79 25.54 19.53 15.36
CA MET A 79 24.81 19.07 14.18
C MET A 79 23.52 18.31 14.55
N ALA A 80 22.42 18.64 13.87
CA ALA A 80 21.20 17.86 13.88
C ALA A 80 21.35 16.60 13.03
N ALA A 81 21.56 15.46 13.69
CA ALA A 81 21.72 14.17 13.03
C ALA A 81 20.36 13.44 12.91
N ALA A 82 20.18 12.68 11.80
CA ALA A 82 19.00 11.86 11.63
C ALA A 82 18.85 10.82 12.75
N GLY A 83 17.61 10.63 13.25
CA GLY A 83 17.32 9.72 14.35
C GLY A 83 17.57 10.28 15.74
N HIS A 84 17.99 11.54 15.88
CA HIS A 84 18.23 12.21 17.15
C HIS A 84 17.36 13.46 17.28
N ASN A 85 17.01 13.84 18.51
CA ASN A 85 16.41 15.15 18.79
C ASN A 85 17.53 16.19 18.84
N PRO A 86 17.48 17.24 18.00
CA PRO A 86 18.45 18.34 18.09
C PRO A 86 18.20 19.19 19.32
N GLU A 87 19.24 19.92 19.76
CA GLU A 87 19.06 21.02 20.71
C GLU A 87 18.25 22.15 20.05
N PRO A 88 17.56 23.00 20.84
CA PRO A 88 16.90 24.17 20.28
C PRO A 88 17.87 25.13 19.57
N LEU A 89 17.44 25.70 18.45
CA LEU A 89 18.18 26.73 17.72
C LEU A 89 18.11 28.07 18.47
N LYS A 90 19.26 28.66 18.72
CA LYS A 90 19.41 29.93 19.47
C LYS A 90 19.60 31.12 18.55
N PRO A 91 19.15 32.33 18.95
CA PRO A 91 19.44 33.56 18.22
C PRO A 91 20.94 33.75 17.97
N GLY A 92 21.30 34.21 16.79
CA GLY A 92 22.70 34.43 16.37
C GLY A 92 23.48 33.17 16.02
N PHE A 93 22.83 31.99 15.99
CA PHE A 93 23.45 30.71 15.64
C PHE A 93 22.80 30.10 14.40
N ALA A 94 23.58 29.24 13.73
CA ALA A 94 23.09 28.27 12.74
C ALA A 94 23.34 26.86 13.25
N MET A 95 22.58 25.89 12.73
CA MET A 95 22.76 24.47 13.10
C MET A 95 22.97 23.64 11.84
N PRO A 96 24.11 22.94 11.70
CA PRO A 96 24.29 21.99 10.63
C PRO A 96 23.23 20.91 10.68
N ILE A 97 22.64 20.53 9.55
CA ILE A 97 21.58 19.55 9.46
C ILE A 97 21.75 18.66 8.23
N MET A 98 21.42 17.38 8.39
CA MET A 98 21.39 16.41 7.31
C MET A 98 19.96 16.20 6.80
N THR A 99 19.82 15.81 5.55
CA THR A 99 18.55 15.43 4.94
C THR A 99 17.80 14.39 5.80
N GLY A 100 16.54 14.64 6.08
CA GLY A 100 15.69 13.78 6.92
C GLY A 100 15.87 13.98 8.43
N ALA A 101 16.84 14.78 8.89
CA ALA A 101 16.97 15.12 10.30
C ALA A 101 15.85 16.08 10.75
N LYS A 102 15.44 15.94 12.00
CA LYS A 102 14.39 16.78 12.61
C LYS A 102 14.84 18.24 12.67
N ILE A 103 13.97 19.16 12.25
CA ILE A 103 14.17 20.60 12.42
C ILE A 103 14.14 20.91 13.92
N PRO A 104 15.10 21.71 14.45
CA PRO A 104 15.12 22.10 15.86
C PRO A 104 13.94 23.01 16.22
N GLU A 105 13.63 23.09 17.50
CA GLU A 105 12.75 24.12 18.04
C GLU A 105 13.49 25.47 18.08
N TRP A 106 12.77 26.58 17.98
CA TRP A 106 13.34 27.91 18.12
C TRP A 106 13.36 28.34 19.59
N ASP A 107 14.55 28.67 20.10
CA ASP A 107 14.76 29.18 21.48
C ASP A 107 15.09 30.68 21.44
N GLY A 108 14.26 31.45 20.77
CA GLY A 108 14.39 32.89 20.65
C GLY A 108 13.06 33.62 20.87
N PRO A 109 13.07 34.97 20.82
CA PRO A 109 11.84 35.74 20.90
C PRO A 109 10.86 35.34 19.81
N ALA A 110 9.58 35.32 20.14
CA ALA A 110 8.51 35.10 19.18
C ALA A 110 8.58 36.15 18.05
N VAL A 111 8.64 35.68 16.81
CA VAL A 111 8.66 36.54 15.64
C VAL A 111 7.42 36.20 14.81
N GLY A 112 6.37 37.07 14.88
CA GLY A 112 5.12 36.87 14.17
C GLY A 112 3.99 36.25 15.00
N GLU A 113 2.85 35.94 14.37
CA GLU A 113 1.64 35.44 15.04
C GLU A 113 1.71 33.93 15.42
N ARG A 114 2.74 33.20 14.97
CA ARG A 114 2.95 31.75 15.21
C ARG A 114 4.21 31.50 16.01
N ALA A 115 4.18 31.89 17.26
CA ALA A 115 5.34 31.97 18.17
C ALA A 115 5.92 30.61 18.65
N GLU A 116 5.32 29.46 18.30
CA GLU A 116 5.67 28.15 18.88
C GLU A 116 6.05 27.07 17.86
N ASP A 117 6.01 27.38 16.54
CA ASP A 117 6.23 26.39 15.50
C ASP A 117 7.62 26.53 14.86
N SER A 118 8.30 25.40 14.65
CA SER A 118 9.45 25.27 13.74
C SER A 118 9.15 25.71 12.30
N ALA A 119 7.90 26.08 12.02
CA ALA A 119 7.41 26.55 10.71
C ALA A 119 8.10 27.84 10.20
N ASP A 120 8.70 28.62 11.09
CA ASP A 120 9.41 29.85 10.71
C ASP A 120 10.89 29.62 10.38
N LEU A 121 11.46 28.47 10.71
CA LEU A 121 12.85 28.15 10.39
C LEU A 121 12.99 27.78 8.90
N CYS A 122 14.21 27.95 8.37
CA CYS A 122 14.55 27.55 7.02
C CYS A 122 15.88 26.79 6.98
N VAL A 123 16.06 26.01 5.92
CA VAL A 123 17.33 25.33 5.66
C VAL A 123 18.02 26.01 4.49
N ILE A 124 19.25 26.42 4.71
CA ILE A 124 20.14 26.95 3.65
C ILE A 124 21.00 25.77 3.19
N PRO A 125 20.91 25.35 1.91
CA PRO A 125 21.74 24.27 1.38
C PRO A 125 23.23 24.50 1.55
N VAL A 126 23.99 23.45 1.75
CA VAL A 126 25.44 23.52 1.90
C VAL A 126 26.12 24.22 0.72
N GLU A 127 25.56 24.11 -0.49
CA GLU A 127 26.06 24.73 -1.71
C GLU A 127 25.89 26.27 -1.71
N GLU A 128 25.07 26.79 -0.82
CA GLU A 128 24.86 28.24 -0.65
C GLU A 128 25.75 28.83 0.47
N THR A 129 26.76 28.08 0.91
CA THR A 129 27.75 28.51 1.91
C THR A 129 29.16 28.62 1.32
N VAL A 130 30.07 29.31 2.02
CA VAL A 130 31.43 29.53 1.54
C VAL A 130 32.31 28.28 1.74
N ALA A 131 32.20 27.61 2.91
CA ALA A 131 33.10 26.51 3.30
C ALA A 131 32.37 25.16 3.46
N GLY A 132 31.03 25.11 3.25
CA GLY A 132 30.27 23.88 3.47
C GLY A 132 30.40 23.37 4.91
N PHE A 133 30.64 22.07 5.04
CA PHE A 133 30.86 21.41 6.32
C PHE A 133 32.35 21.30 6.73
N ASP A 134 33.28 21.96 6.00
CA ASP A 134 34.69 21.90 6.28
C ASP A 134 35.06 22.64 7.58
N ASP A 135 34.28 23.69 7.92
CA ASP A 135 34.35 24.36 9.21
C ASP A 135 33.06 24.14 10.00
N LEU A 136 33.11 23.40 11.09
CA LEU A 136 32.00 23.14 11.99
C LEU A 136 31.96 24.12 13.18
N SER A 137 32.74 25.17 13.16
CA SER A 137 32.66 26.24 14.18
C SER A 137 31.83 27.43 13.74
N HIS A 138 31.90 27.79 12.45
CA HIS A 138 31.17 28.90 11.86
C HIS A 138 30.75 28.61 10.42
N VAL A 139 29.66 29.25 10.00
CA VAL A 139 29.21 29.26 8.59
C VAL A 139 29.10 30.69 8.07
N THR A 140 29.47 30.89 6.82
CA THR A 140 29.24 32.13 6.07
C THR A 140 28.40 31.82 4.86
N PHE A 141 27.25 32.48 4.74
CA PHE A 141 26.34 32.29 3.63
C PHE A 141 26.79 33.11 2.41
N THR A 142 26.63 32.53 1.22
CA THR A 142 26.92 33.25 -0.03
C THR A 142 25.80 34.27 -0.35
N PRO A 143 26.04 35.23 -1.23
CA PRO A 143 24.99 36.16 -1.67
C PRO A 143 23.81 35.48 -2.40
N ARG A 144 23.90 34.17 -2.69
CA ARG A 144 22.82 33.38 -3.31
C ARG A 144 21.87 32.77 -2.27
N ALA A 145 22.28 32.74 -1.01
CA ALA A 145 21.46 32.19 0.06
C ALA A 145 20.16 32.99 0.20
N THR A 146 19.05 32.29 0.23
CA THR A 146 17.71 32.86 0.38
C THR A 146 17.12 32.46 1.71
N PHE A 147 16.77 33.44 2.52
CA PHE A 147 16.23 33.26 3.86
C PHE A 147 14.71 33.42 3.82
N GLU A 148 14.00 32.35 3.46
CA GLU A 148 12.54 32.31 3.37
C GLU A 148 11.98 31.33 4.39
N PRO A 149 10.94 31.70 5.17
CA PRO A 149 10.30 30.81 6.13
C PRO A 149 9.87 29.49 5.49
N GLY A 150 10.22 28.37 6.12
CA GLY A 150 9.88 27.04 5.66
C GLY A 150 10.64 26.53 4.43
N ARG A 151 11.59 27.30 3.90
CA ARG A 151 12.39 26.86 2.75
C ARG A 151 13.12 25.57 3.08
N PHE A 152 12.95 24.53 2.24
CA PHE A 152 13.49 23.18 2.40
C PHE A 152 13.13 22.48 3.71
N VAL A 153 12.03 22.89 4.32
CA VAL A 153 11.39 22.17 5.43
C VAL A 153 10.26 21.30 4.89
N ARG A 154 10.29 20.01 5.15
CA ARG A 154 9.19 19.09 4.90
C ARG A 154 8.37 18.98 6.17
N TYR A 155 7.18 19.50 6.12
CA TYR A 155 6.32 19.59 7.28
C TYR A 155 5.74 18.26 7.72
N ARG A 156 5.55 18.10 9.00
CA ARG A 156 4.83 17.00 9.62
C ARG A 156 3.47 16.82 8.94
N GLY A 157 3.12 15.59 8.60
CA GLY A 157 1.83 15.25 7.98
C GLY A 157 1.68 15.67 6.51
N SER A 158 2.74 16.16 5.86
CA SER A 158 2.64 16.62 4.47
C SER A 158 2.37 15.52 3.45
N ASP A 159 2.62 14.27 3.78
CA ASP A 159 2.37 13.11 2.90
C ASP A 159 1.11 12.36 3.30
N ILE A 160 0.93 12.14 4.60
CA ILE A 160 -0.24 11.46 5.20
C ILE A 160 -0.58 12.19 6.49
N ASP A 161 -1.82 12.67 6.58
CA ASP A 161 -2.29 13.34 7.78
C ASP A 161 -2.97 12.36 8.76
N TYR A 162 -3.18 12.82 9.99
CA TYR A 162 -3.92 12.06 11.00
C TYR A 162 -5.37 11.83 10.56
N GLU A 163 -5.87 10.59 10.73
CA GLU A 163 -7.19 10.14 10.27
C GLU A 163 -7.43 10.18 8.75
N GLU A 164 -6.43 10.46 7.95
CA GLU A 164 -6.53 10.33 6.49
C GLU A 164 -6.84 8.88 6.12
N GLU A 165 -7.77 8.68 5.18
CA GLU A 165 -8.13 7.35 4.67
C GLU A 165 -7.02 6.83 3.76
N LEU A 166 -6.40 5.71 4.17
CA LEU A 166 -5.32 5.05 3.43
C LEU A 166 -5.86 4.05 2.41
N CYS A 167 -6.92 3.34 2.75
CA CYS A 167 -7.60 2.43 1.84
C CYS A 167 -9.02 2.10 2.29
N ALA A 168 -9.83 1.76 1.29
CA ALA A 168 -11.23 1.37 1.42
C ALA A 168 -11.42 -0.16 1.27
N VAL A 169 -12.61 -0.64 1.69
CA VAL A 169 -13.00 -2.03 1.49
C VAL A 169 -13.01 -2.37 0.00
N GLY A 170 -12.35 -3.47 -0.36
CA GLY A 170 -12.26 -3.96 -1.73
C GLY A 170 -11.02 -3.47 -2.49
N ASP A 171 -10.24 -2.54 -1.95
CA ASP A 171 -9.01 -2.09 -2.57
C ASP A 171 -7.99 -3.22 -2.70
N HIS A 172 -7.22 -3.18 -3.77
CA HIS A 172 -6.11 -4.09 -3.98
C HIS A 172 -4.90 -3.68 -3.14
N LEU A 173 -4.32 -4.65 -2.44
CA LEU A 173 -3.06 -4.47 -1.70
C LEU A 173 -1.88 -4.42 -2.67
N THR A 174 -1.63 -3.23 -3.20
CA THR A 174 -0.49 -2.95 -4.08
C THR A 174 0.79 -2.74 -3.27
N PRO A 175 2.00 -2.88 -3.87
CA PRO A 175 3.25 -2.56 -3.21
C PRO A 175 3.30 -1.13 -2.65
N ALA A 176 2.74 -0.15 -3.37
CA ALA A 176 2.67 1.25 -2.91
C ALA A 176 1.80 1.38 -1.65
N LEU A 177 0.59 0.77 -1.66
CA LEU A 177 -0.29 0.79 -0.49
C LEU A 177 0.36 0.11 0.72
N LEU A 178 1.02 -1.05 0.52
CA LEU A 178 1.75 -1.72 1.61
C LEU A 178 2.85 -0.82 2.21
N GLY A 179 3.55 -0.07 1.37
CA GLY A 179 4.53 0.94 1.80
C GLY A 179 3.90 2.04 2.65
N SER A 180 2.76 2.59 2.21
CA SER A 180 2.01 3.61 2.96
C SER A 180 1.51 3.09 4.31
N LEU A 181 0.93 1.88 4.34
CA LEU A 181 0.48 1.24 5.58
C LEU A 181 1.64 1.01 6.57
N ALA A 182 2.79 0.58 6.06
CA ALA A 182 3.98 0.39 6.89
C ALA A 182 4.55 1.72 7.42
N SER A 183 4.49 2.81 6.64
CA SER A 183 5.00 4.12 7.02
C SER A 183 4.25 4.75 8.21
N VAL A 184 2.98 4.37 8.39
CA VAL A 184 2.16 4.78 9.56
C VAL A 184 2.23 3.76 10.71
N GLY A 185 3.16 2.78 10.62
CA GLY A 185 3.43 1.83 11.71
C GLY A 185 2.47 0.65 11.81
N LEU A 186 1.60 0.43 10.82
CA LEU A 186 0.73 -0.74 10.80
C LEU A 186 1.54 -2.01 10.55
N THR A 187 1.23 -3.05 11.30
CA THR A 187 1.86 -4.37 11.16
C THR A 187 0.91 -5.41 10.56
N GLN A 188 -0.40 -5.17 10.68
CA GLN A 188 -1.45 -6.09 10.22
C GLN A 188 -2.55 -5.34 9.50
N ILE A 189 -3.23 -6.03 8.60
CA ILE A 189 -4.39 -5.52 7.89
C ILE A 189 -5.47 -6.59 7.75
N ALA A 190 -6.74 -6.19 7.81
CA ALA A 190 -7.87 -7.06 7.52
C ALA A 190 -7.97 -7.30 6.00
N VAL A 191 -7.94 -8.55 5.59
CA VAL A 191 -8.03 -8.97 4.18
C VAL A 191 -9.15 -9.97 3.99
N PHE A 192 -9.84 -9.88 2.86
CA PHE A 192 -10.75 -10.95 2.46
C PHE A 192 -9.99 -12.24 2.22
N LYS A 193 -10.56 -13.35 2.72
CA LYS A 193 -10.06 -14.68 2.38
C LYS A 193 -10.40 -14.99 0.92
N PRO A 194 -9.43 -15.48 0.14
CA PRO A 194 -9.72 -15.96 -1.21
C PRO A 194 -10.79 -17.02 -1.21
N LEU A 195 -11.81 -16.88 -2.07
CA LEU A 195 -12.83 -17.91 -2.26
C LEU A 195 -12.18 -19.18 -2.81
N ARG A 196 -12.52 -20.31 -2.22
CA ARG A 196 -12.08 -21.65 -2.65
C ARG A 196 -12.98 -22.11 -3.78
N VAL A 197 -12.45 -22.26 -4.97
CA VAL A 197 -13.22 -22.57 -6.17
C VAL A 197 -12.87 -23.95 -6.71
N LEU A 198 -13.88 -24.79 -6.92
CA LEU A 198 -13.79 -26.00 -7.72
C LEU A 198 -14.24 -25.68 -9.16
N VAL A 199 -13.38 -25.97 -10.12
CA VAL A 199 -13.72 -25.85 -11.55
C VAL A 199 -14.14 -27.22 -12.07
N VAL A 200 -15.32 -27.27 -12.69
CA VAL A 200 -15.89 -28.50 -13.22
C VAL A 200 -16.11 -28.38 -14.72
N SER A 201 -15.54 -29.30 -15.51
CA SER A 201 -15.90 -29.47 -16.90
C SER A 201 -16.88 -30.62 -17.05
N THR A 202 -17.87 -30.44 -17.94
CA THR A 202 -18.83 -31.50 -18.31
C THR A 202 -18.84 -31.70 -19.82
N GLY A 203 -19.17 -32.93 -20.24
CA GLY A 203 -19.32 -33.29 -21.64
C GLY A 203 -18.59 -34.58 -21.97
N ASP A 204 -19.29 -35.53 -22.55
CA ASP A 204 -18.71 -36.81 -23.01
C ASP A 204 -17.74 -36.62 -24.19
N GLU A 205 -17.87 -35.50 -24.90
CA GLU A 205 -16.97 -35.08 -25.98
C GLU A 205 -15.65 -34.50 -25.51
N VAL A 206 -15.54 -34.17 -24.20
CA VAL A 206 -14.36 -33.46 -23.63
C VAL A 206 -13.33 -34.46 -23.14
N CYS A 207 -12.11 -34.31 -23.61
CA CYS A 207 -10.96 -35.13 -23.22
C CYS A 207 -9.91 -34.25 -22.54
N GLN A 208 -9.35 -34.72 -21.42
CA GLN A 208 -8.31 -33.98 -20.72
C GLN A 208 -7.03 -33.86 -21.56
N PRO A 209 -6.35 -32.70 -21.55
CA PRO A 209 -5.04 -32.55 -22.18
C PRO A 209 -4.04 -33.58 -21.63
N GLY A 210 -3.23 -34.15 -22.54
CA GLY A 210 -2.28 -35.23 -22.22
C GLY A 210 -2.81 -36.63 -22.46
N LEU A 211 -4.12 -36.82 -22.57
CA LEU A 211 -4.73 -38.07 -23.04
C LEU A 211 -4.95 -38.02 -24.55
N ARG A 212 -5.05 -39.18 -25.20
CA ARG A 212 -5.38 -39.24 -26.65
C ARG A 212 -6.91 -39.20 -26.82
N PRO A 213 -7.44 -38.15 -27.50
CA PRO A 213 -8.88 -38.04 -27.70
C PRO A 213 -9.41 -39.15 -28.64
N GLY A 214 -10.62 -39.63 -28.37
CA GLY A 214 -11.37 -40.50 -29.24
C GLY A 214 -11.79 -39.76 -30.52
N ALA A 215 -12.37 -40.51 -31.48
CA ALA A 215 -12.72 -39.98 -32.80
C ALA A 215 -13.75 -38.82 -32.78
N ALA A 216 -14.52 -38.69 -31.70
CA ALA A 216 -15.54 -37.66 -31.51
C ALA A 216 -15.25 -36.77 -30.30
N GLN A 217 -14.00 -36.72 -29.85
CA GLN A 217 -13.62 -35.94 -28.66
C GLN A 217 -12.71 -34.77 -29.04
N ILE A 218 -12.82 -33.70 -28.25
CA ILE A 218 -11.99 -32.50 -28.29
C ILE A 218 -11.24 -32.30 -26.96
N TYR A 219 -10.13 -31.59 -26.97
CA TYR A 219 -9.42 -31.27 -25.76
C TYR A 219 -10.13 -30.21 -24.90
N ASP A 220 -10.11 -30.40 -23.55
CA ASP A 220 -10.58 -29.44 -22.56
C ASP A 220 -9.65 -28.21 -22.50
N SER A 221 -9.97 -27.20 -23.27
CA SER A 221 -9.29 -25.89 -23.21
C SER A 221 -9.91 -24.96 -22.15
N ASN A 222 -11.19 -25.17 -21.85
CA ASN A 222 -11.96 -24.26 -21.01
C ASN A 222 -11.53 -24.33 -19.54
N THR A 223 -11.25 -25.54 -19.01
CA THR A 223 -10.78 -25.71 -17.64
C THR A 223 -9.48 -24.92 -17.41
N SER A 224 -8.50 -25.04 -18.30
CA SER A 224 -7.23 -24.31 -18.17
C SER A 224 -7.42 -22.79 -18.20
N ALA A 225 -8.28 -22.29 -19.11
CA ALA A 225 -8.58 -20.87 -19.21
C ALA A 225 -9.32 -20.35 -17.98
N ALA A 226 -10.30 -21.09 -17.45
CA ALA A 226 -11.05 -20.71 -16.25
C ALA A 226 -10.18 -20.71 -15.01
N VAL A 227 -9.33 -21.73 -14.82
CA VAL A 227 -8.37 -21.78 -13.70
C VAL A 227 -7.47 -20.53 -13.72
N ALA A 228 -6.90 -20.19 -14.89
CA ALA A 228 -6.05 -19.01 -15.01
C ALA A 228 -6.82 -17.71 -14.72
N ALA A 229 -8.03 -17.55 -15.27
CA ALA A 229 -8.85 -16.35 -15.07
C ALA A 229 -9.28 -16.18 -13.60
N LEU A 230 -9.74 -17.26 -12.95
CA LEU A 230 -10.14 -17.25 -11.56
C LEU A 230 -8.97 -16.95 -10.62
N SER A 231 -7.80 -17.56 -10.87
CA SER A 231 -6.59 -17.27 -10.09
C SER A 231 -6.14 -15.82 -10.26
N ALA A 232 -6.18 -15.28 -11.48
CA ALA A 232 -5.85 -13.88 -11.75
C ALA A 232 -6.85 -12.90 -11.07
N ALA A 233 -8.10 -13.33 -10.89
CA ALA A 233 -9.12 -12.57 -10.16
C ALA A 233 -8.99 -12.66 -8.62
N GLY A 234 -8.03 -13.48 -8.11
CA GLY A 234 -7.78 -13.62 -6.66
C GLY A 234 -8.52 -14.78 -6.01
N ALA A 235 -9.14 -15.68 -6.78
CA ALA A 235 -9.74 -16.91 -6.24
C ALA A 235 -8.65 -17.99 -6.01
N HIS A 236 -8.86 -18.82 -5.00
CA HIS A 236 -8.05 -20.00 -4.76
C HIS A 236 -8.71 -21.21 -5.44
N VAL A 237 -8.26 -21.56 -6.65
CA VAL A 237 -8.73 -22.79 -7.31
C VAL A 237 -8.18 -24.00 -6.57
N VAL A 238 -9.05 -24.71 -5.88
CA VAL A 238 -8.68 -25.84 -5.01
C VAL A 238 -8.71 -27.20 -5.71
N GLY A 239 -9.22 -27.24 -6.94
CA GLY A 239 -9.18 -28.42 -7.77
C GLY A 239 -9.97 -28.26 -9.06
N THR A 240 -9.81 -29.26 -9.92
CA THR A 240 -10.58 -29.42 -11.16
C THR A 240 -11.25 -30.78 -11.16
N LEU A 241 -12.44 -30.87 -11.72
CA LEU A 241 -13.21 -32.11 -11.85
C LEU A 241 -13.77 -32.20 -13.28
N HIS A 242 -13.73 -33.38 -13.85
CA HIS A 242 -14.47 -33.69 -15.06
C HIS A 242 -15.62 -34.64 -14.71
N ALA A 243 -16.83 -34.33 -15.15
CA ALA A 243 -18.04 -35.09 -14.89
C ALA A 243 -18.78 -35.38 -16.20
N PRO A 244 -19.47 -36.54 -16.32
CA PRO A 244 -20.30 -36.82 -17.47
C PRO A 244 -21.50 -35.86 -17.54
N ASP A 245 -22.09 -35.78 -18.73
CA ASP A 245 -23.20 -34.84 -19.03
C ASP A 245 -24.55 -35.33 -18.45
N GLN A 246 -24.54 -35.80 -17.23
CA GLN A 246 -25.69 -36.32 -16.47
C GLN A 246 -25.82 -35.51 -15.16
N PRO A 247 -26.95 -34.78 -14.96
CA PRO A 247 -27.11 -33.88 -13.80
C PRO A 247 -26.93 -34.56 -12.44
N ASP A 248 -27.44 -35.78 -12.27
CA ASP A 248 -27.35 -36.50 -11.01
C ASP A 248 -25.90 -36.92 -10.68
N LEU A 249 -25.17 -37.40 -11.70
CA LEU A 249 -23.77 -37.80 -11.53
C LEU A 249 -22.88 -36.58 -11.29
N LEU A 250 -23.16 -35.44 -11.95
CA LEU A 250 -22.47 -34.17 -11.71
C LEU A 250 -22.67 -33.74 -10.25
N LEU A 251 -23.91 -33.74 -9.78
CA LEU A 251 -24.23 -33.34 -8.40
C LEU A 251 -23.55 -34.26 -7.38
N ASP A 252 -23.56 -35.58 -7.59
CA ASP A 252 -22.91 -36.53 -6.71
C ASP A 252 -21.39 -36.39 -6.71
N ALA A 253 -20.79 -36.14 -7.86
CA ALA A 253 -19.36 -35.89 -8.00
C ALA A 253 -18.95 -34.60 -7.25
N VAL A 254 -19.70 -33.52 -7.40
CA VAL A 254 -19.45 -32.27 -6.68
C VAL A 254 -19.68 -32.44 -5.17
N ARG A 255 -20.72 -33.12 -4.75
CA ARG A 255 -21.03 -33.35 -3.32
C ARG A 255 -19.99 -34.22 -2.64
N SER A 256 -19.45 -35.20 -3.32
CA SER A 256 -18.43 -36.10 -2.78
C SER A 256 -17.01 -35.52 -2.84
N TRP A 257 -16.81 -34.46 -3.66
CA TRP A 257 -15.49 -33.90 -3.86
C TRP A 257 -14.97 -33.19 -2.61
N GLN A 258 -13.69 -33.39 -2.32
CA GLN A 258 -12.92 -32.69 -1.27
C GLN A 258 -11.51 -32.37 -1.81
N ALA A 259 -10.96 -31.24 -1.37
CA ALA A 259 -9.58 -30.90 -1.65
C ALA A 259 -8.61 -31.76 -0.81
N ASP A 260 -7.32 -31.70 -1.12
CA ASP A 260 -6.26 -32.43 -0.39
C ASP A 260 -6.24 -32.13 1.12
N ASP A 261 -6.70 -30.93 1.52
CA ASP A 261 -6.83 -30.52 2.92
C ASP A 261 -8.12 -30.99 3.61
N GLY A 262 -8.91 -31.84 2.94
CA GLY A 262 -10.18 -32.37 3.43
C GLY A 262 -11.35 -31.41 3.45
N ARG A 263 -11.15 -30.15 3.00
CA ARG A 263 -12.20 -29.13 2.97
C ARG A 263 -12.88 -29.08 1.59
N ARG A 264 -14.12 -28.62 1.58
CA ARG A 264 -14.88 -28.38 0.34
C ARG A 264 -14.50 -27.06 -0.30
N ALA A 265 -14.93 -26.87 -1.56
CA ALA A 265 -14.94 -25.59 -2.22
C ALA A 265 -16.10 -24.73 -1.67
N ASP A 266 -15.91 -23.40 -1.67
CA ASP A 266 -16.93 -22.43 -1.34
C ASP A 266 -17.85 -22.20 -2.56
N VAL A 267 -17.25 -22.27 -3.76
CA VAL A 267 -17.93 -22.03 -5.04
C VAL A 267 -17.54 -23.11 -6.03
N VAL A 268 -18.53 -23.54 -6.83
CA VAL A 268 -18.32 -24.45 -7.96
C VAL A 268 -18.59 -23.66 -9.25
N VAL A 269 -17.64 -23.65 -10.17
CA VAL A 269 -17.78 -23.10 -11.51
C VAL A 269 -17.83 -24.23 -12.50
N SER A 270 -19.00 -24.50 -13.10
CA SER A 270 -19.17 -25.54 -14.11
C SER A 270 -19.16 -24.94 -15.52
N MET A 271 -18.52 -25.63 -16.44
CA MET A 271 -18.40 -25.27 -17.86
C MET A 271 -18.67 -26.50 -18.72
N GLY A 272 -19.43 -26.32 -19.79
CA GLY A 272 -19.74 -27.37 -20.77
C GLY A 272 -21.23 -27.64 -20.93
N GLY A 273 -21.55 -28.55 -21.80
CA GLY A 273 -22.78 -28.78 -22.47
C GLY A 273 -24.01 -29.18 -21.66
N LEU A 274 -24.51 -28.30 -20.80
CA LEU A 274 -25.92 -28.37 -20.47
C LEU A 274 -26.70 -27.91 -21.69
N SER A 275 -27.04 -28.87 -22.56
CA SER A 275 -27.90 -28.61 -23.71
C SER A 275 -29.23 -28.02 -23.21
N LEU A 276 -29.60 -26.84 -23.76
CA LEU A 276 -30.90 -26.21 -23.48
C LEU A 276 -32.12 -27.08 -23.85
N ILE A 277 -31.88 -28.26 -24.44
CA ILE A 277 -32.90 -29.23 -24.85
C ILE A 277 -33.43 -30.05 -23.66
N HIS A 278 -32.75 -30.07 -22.52
CA HIS A 278 -33.12 -30.88 -21.35
C HIS A 278 -33.66 -30.06 -20.16
N ILE A 279 -34.05 -28.79 -20.38
CA ILE A 279 -34.82 -28.01 -19.40
C ILE A 279 -36.30 -28.13 -19.75
N SER A 280 -36.88 -29.22 -19.39
CA SER A 280 -38.36 -29.39 -19.36
C SER A 280 -38.79 -29.82 -17.97
#